data_e771b55e199049bbc38f5eae2c8bc651
#
_entry.id   e771b55e199049bbc38f5eae2c8bc651
#
_cell.length_a   1.000
_cell.length_b   1.000
_cell.length_c   1.000
_cell.angle_alpha   90.00
_cell.angle_beta   90.00
_cell.angle_gamma   90.00
#
_symmetry.space_group_name_H-M   'P 1'
#
loop_
_entity.id
_entity.type
_entity.pdbx_description
1 polymer ?
#
loop_
_entity_poly.entity_id
_entity_poly.type
_entity_poly.pdbx_seq_one_letter_code
_entity_poly.pdbx_strand_id
1 'polypeptide(L)'
;MKLTQKQLNFFETFGFLAFPGLFLDDIENITSAFEDVWSRNGGGHFGQEHDGAQRSALIQFIDQDEYLSALIDDPRIDEVCASVLGDDYNYTGSDGNFYVGDTMWHSDGYRKSKYRSFKMAFYLDPVDATSGCLRVIPGSHKHGDLFANSLEEVHTARDSSNNPSDEIWGVDGNEVPAVPLEITPGDLVMFNHQIKHSSWGGGERRRMFTLNFEERYADPDLPELRERIGAEARFWIDRIYGEVIIETATASRMVHLEQRMANDYHMPELVRKHQEANAEPSRG
;
A
#
# COMPACT_ATOMS: atom_id res chain seq x y z
N MET A 1 -11.22 4.15 -15.95
CA MET A 1 -11.56 2.86 -16.64
C MET A 1 -12.39 2.01 -15.69
N LYS A 2 -13.72 1.93 -15.87
CA LYS A 2 -14.57 1.06 -15.02
C LYS A 2 -14.20 -0.41 -15.21
N LEU A 3 -14.16 -1.15 -14.10
CA LEU A 3 -13.98 -2.59 -14.15
C LEU A 3 -15.21 -3.29 -14.74
N THR A 4 -14.96 -4.25 -15.60
CA THR A 4 -16.03 -5.15 -16.07
C THR A 4 -16.45 -6.10 -14.94
N GLN A 5 -17.67 -6.65 -15.04
CA GLN A 5 -18.14 -7.64 -14.06
C GLN A 5 -17.22 -8.85 -13.96
N LYS A 6 -16.52 -9.23 -15.03
CA LYS A 6 -15.56 -10.33 -15.02
C LYS A 6 -14.31 -9.99 -14.20
N GLN A 7 -13.81 -8.75 -14.30
CA GLN A 7 -12.68 -8.28 -13.50
C GLN A 7 -13.06 -8.13 -12.03
N LEU A 8 -14.26 -7.62 -11.74
CA LEU A 8 -14.78 -7.58 -10.35
C LEU A 8 -14.86 -8.98 -9.76
N ASN A 9 -15.47 -9.94 -10.48
CA ASN A 9 -15.56 -11.32 -10.02
C ASN A 9 -14.18 -11.97 -9.84
N PHE A 10 -13.22 -11.64 -10.70
CA PHE A 10 -11.84 -12.11 -10.57
C PHE A 10 -11.20 -11.54 -9.30
N PHE A 11 -11.31 -10.23 -9.08
CA PHE A 11 -10.77 -9.58 -7.89
C PHE A 11 -11.40 -10.12 -6.60
N GLU A 12 -12.71 -10.25 -6.55
CA GLU A 12 -13.43 -10.85 -5.41
C GLU A 12 -13.03 -12.32 -5.16
N THR A 13 -12.66 -13.05 -6.20
CA THR A 13 -12.30 -14.47 -6.09
C THR A 13 -10.85 -14.65 -5.70
N PHE A 14 -9.94 -13.93 -6.33
CA PHE A 14 -8.50 -14.15 -6.23
C PHE A 14 -7.75 -13.08 -5.44
N GLY A 15 -8.33 -11.88 -5.28
CA GLY A 15 -7.80 -10.79 -4.46
C GLY A 15 -6.79 -9.90 -5.13
N PHE A 16 -6.58 -9.98 -6.45
CA PHE A 16 -5.66 -9.13 -7.18
C PHE A 16 -6.09 -8.90 -8.63
N LEU A 17 -5.58 -7.84 -9.24
CA LEU A 17 -5.63 -7.54 -10.69
C LEU A 17 -4.30 -6.95 -11.13
N ALA A 18 -3.93 -7.20 -12.38
CA ALA A 18 -2.83 -6.53 -13.04
C ALA A 18 -3.34 -5.79 -14.28
N PHE A 19 -2.78 -4.62 -14.54
CA PHE A 19 -3.12 -3.75 -15.65
C PHE A 19 -1.84 -3.44 -16.45
N PRO A 20 -1.46 -4.31 -17.40
CA PRO A 20 -0.25 -4.13 -18.17
C PRO A 20 -0.28 -2.83 -19.00
N GLY A 21 0.78 -2.04 -18.92
CA GLY A 21 0.98 -0.82 -19.72
C GLY A 21 -0.01 0.32 -19.43
N LEU A 22 -0.78 0.26 -18.33
CA LEU A 22 -1.83 1.25 -18.03
C LEU A 22 -1.29 2.68 -17.94
N PHE A 23 -0.05 2.84 -17.46
CA PHE A 23 0.64 4.12 -17.28
C PHE A 23 1.92 4.22 -18.11
N LEU A 24 2.03 3.45 -19.21
CA LEU A 24 3.22 3.42 -20.05
C LEU A 24 3.58 4.81 -20.60
N ASP A 25 2.59 5.60 -21.01
CA ASP A 25 2.79 6.95 -21.56
C ASP A 25 3.16 7.99 -20.48
N ASP A 26 2.92 7.68 -19.20
CA ASP A 26 3.14 8.60 -18.07
C ASP A 26 4.36 8.22 -17.23
N ILE A 27 4.95 7.05 -17.44
CA ILE A 27 5.92 6.46 -16.51
C ILE A 27 7.19 7.30 -16.33
N GLU A 28 7.61 8.03 -17.35
CA GLU A 28 8.77 8.93 -17.25
C GLU A 28 8.48 10.10 -16.29
N ASN A 29 7.30 10.71 -16.41
CA ASN A 29 6.87 11.80 -15.53
C ASN A 29 6.65 11.31 -14.10
N ILE A 30 6.02 10.13 -13.93
CA ILE A 30 5.84 9.49 -12.63
C ILE A 30 7.20 9.23 -11.97
N THR A 31 8.16 8.69 -12.72
CA THR A 31 9.51 8.40 -12.23
C THR A 31 10.26 9.68 -11.85
N SER A 32 10.15 10.73 -12.67
CA SER A 32 10.76 12.02 -12.36
C SER A 32 10.21 12.62 -11.07
N ALA A 33 8.89 12.65 -10.92
CA ALA A 33 8.24 13.16 -9.71
C ALA A 33 8.59 12.31 -8.47
N PHE A 34 8.68 11.00 -8.62
CA PHE A 34 9.14 10.10 -7.56
C PHE A 34 10.55 10.45 -7.07
N GLU A 35 11.52 10.59 -7.98
CA GLU A 35 12.90 10.94 -7.61
C GLU A 35 13.00 12.37 -7.01
N ASP A 36 12.19 13.32 -7.49
CA ASP A 36 12.13 14.67 -6.94
C ASP A 36 11.63 14.70 -5.50
N VAL A 37 10.60 13.89 -5.17
CA VAL A 37 10.12 13.73 -3.78
C VAL A 37 11.23 13.18 -2.90
N TRP A 38 11.92 12.12 -3.33
CA TRP A 38 13.03 11.54 -2.58
C TRP A 38 14.18 12.53 -2.39
N SER A 39 14.56 13.26 -3.44
CA SER A 39 15.63 14.28 -3.38
C SER A 39 15.33 15.36 -2.36
N ARG A 40 14.09 15.88 -2.35
CA ARG A 40 13.65 16.90 -1.38
C ARG A 40 13.64 16.39 0.07
N ASN A 41 13.56 15.08 0.28
CA ASN A 41 13.55 14.41 1.57
C ASN A 41 14.92 13.82 1.97
N GLY A 42 16.02 14.26 1.37
CA GLY A 42 17.37 13.82 1.71
C GLY A 42 17.76 12.44 1.15
N GLY A 43 16.99 11.93 0.18
CA GLY A 43 17.33 10.70 -0.56
C GLY A 43 17.07 9.39 0.18
N GLY A 44 16.43 9.41 1.36
CA GLY A 44 16.17 8.20 2.12
C GLY A 44 15.29 8.41 3.36
N HIS A 45 15.20 7.40 4.20
CA HIS A 45 14.32 7.40 5.36
C HIS A 45 14.75 8.44 6.40
N PHE A 46 13.79 9.23 6.86
CA PHE A 46 14.00 10.23 7.92
C PHE A 46 15.15 11.20 7.61
N GLY A 47 15.27 11.61 6.33
CA GLY A 47 16.29 12.56 5.87
C GLY A 47 17.71 11.98 5.74
N GLN A 48 17.90 10.69 5.91
CA GLN A 48 19.17 10.00 5.72
C GLN A 48 19.22 9.35 4.34
N GLU A 49 20.32 9.55 3.61
CA GLU A 49 20.50 8.93 2.29
C GLU A 49 20.34 7.41 2.36
N HIS A 50 19.69 6.83 1.37
CA HIS A 50 19.50 5.37 1.29
C HIS A 50 20.83 4.64 1.10
N ASP A 51 21.13 3.72 2.00
CA ASP A 51 22.43 3.02 2.08
C ASP A 51 22.40 1.58 1.52
N GLY A 52 21.23 1.11 1.05
CA GLY A 52 21.05 -0.26 0.57
C GLY A 52 21.02 -1.33 1.66
N ALA A 53 21.16 -0.99 2.94
CA ALA A 53 21.15 -1.94 4.04
C ALA A 53 19.74 -2.24 4.57
N GLN A 54 18.88 -1.24 4.57
CA GLN A 54 17.51 -1.33 5.05
C GLN A 54 16.53 -0.59 4.13
N ARG A 55 15.26 -1.01 4.13
CA ARG A 55 14.18 -0.29 3.45
C ARG A 55 14.15 1.17 3.88
N SER A 56 14.15 2.08 2.91
CA SER A 56 13.76 3.47 3.12
C SER A 56 12.29 3.64 2.75
N ALA A 57 11.54 4.36 3.60
CA ALA A 57 10.14 4.63 3.38
C ALA A 57 9.83 6.10 3.65
N LEU A 58 9.05 6.73 2.76
CA LEU A 58 8.43 8.04 2.94
C LEU A 58 6.92 7.86 2.91
N ILE A 59 6.27 8.21 4.01
CA ILE A 59 4.80 8.18 4.13
C ILE A 59 4.23 9.52 3.64
N GLN A 60 2.95 9.55 3.27
CA GLN A 60 2.35 10.68 2.56
C GLN A 60 3.17 11.03 1.29
N PHE A 61 3.54 9.99 0.56
CA PHE A 61 4.52 10.12 -0.51
C PHE A 61 3.99 10.97 -1.66
N ILE A 62 2.82 10.62 -2.22
CA ILE A 62 2.21 11.40 -3.30
C ILE A 62 1.69 12.75 -2.81
N ASP A 63 1.43 12.87 -1.52
CA ASP A 63 0.91 14.07 -0.87
C ASP A 63 1.89 15.26 -0.92
N GLN A 64 3.13 15.01 -1.31
CA GLN A 64 4.21 15.98 -1.38
C GLN A 64 4.45 16.55 -2.79
N ASP A 65 3.70 16.07 -3.78
CA ASP A 65 3.90 16.44 -5.18
C ASP A 65 2.56 16.58 -5.91
N GLU A 66 2.38 17.69 -6.65
CA GLU A 66 1.12 18.00 -7.33
C GLU A 66 0.79 16.98 -8.42
N TYR A 67 1.80 16.56 -9.21
CA TYR A 67 1.60 15.59 -10.28
C TYR A 67 1.23 14.21 -9.73
N LEU A 68 1.93 13.75 -8.70
CA LEU A 68 1.62 12.46 -8.06
C LEU A 68 0.28 12.51 -7.32
N SER A 69 -0.05 13.62 -6.64
CA SER A 69 -1.36 13.82 -5.99
C SER A 69 -2.51 13.74 -6.99
N ALA A 70 -2.30 14.23 -8.22
CA ALA A 70 -3.31 14.21 -9.28
C ALA A 70 -3.63 12.77 -9.77
N LEU A 71 -2.82 11.78 -9.45
CA LEU A 71 -3.13 10.37 -9.76
C LEU A 71 -4.45 9.90 -9.13
N ILE A 72 -4.85 10.49 -7.99
CA ILE A 72 -6.15 10.17 -7.37
C ILE A 72 -7.32 10.60 -8.26
N ASP A 73 -7.16 11.69 -9.02
CA ASP A 73 -8.19 12.19 -9.95
C ASP A 73 -8.13 11.50 -11.32
N ASP A 74 -7.10 10.69 -11.59
CA ASP A 74 -6.96 10.01 -12.87
C ASP A 74 -8.07 8.97 -13.06
N PRO A 75 -8.83 9.03 -14.17
CA PRO A 75 -9.93 8.09 -14.40
C PRO A 75 -9.52 6.61 -14.42
N ARG A 76 -8.22 6.32 -14.65
CA ARG A 76 -7.66 4.96 -14.59
C ARG A 76 -7.57 4.46 -13.14
N ILE A 77 -7.46 5.35 -12.16
CA ILE A 77 -7.46 5.06 -10.73
C ILE A 77 -8.87 5.21 -10.15
N ASP A 78 -9.47 6.41 -10.28
CA ASP A 78 -10.75 6.76 -9.68
C ASP A 78 -11.88 5.78 -10.08
N GLU A 79 -12.08 5.52 -11.37
CA GLU A 79 -13.15 4.61 -11.82
C GLU A 79 -12.90 3.14 -11.40
N VAL A 80 -11.64 2.71 -11.24
CA VAL A 80 -11.31 1.39 -10.69
C VAL A 80 -11.66 1.33 -9.20
N CYS A 81 -11.30 2.36 -8.43
CA CYS A 81 -11.63 2.48 -7.01
C CYS A 81 -13.16 2.50 -6.82
N ALA A 82 -13.86 3.35 -7.55
CA ALA A 82 -15.33 3.44 -7.49
C ALA A 82 -16.02 2.12 -7.87
N SER A 83 -15.46 1.36 -8.81
CA SER A 83 -16.00 0.04 -9.21
C SER A 83 -15.99 -0.99 -8.07
N VAL A 84 -15.06 -0.88 -7.12
CA VAL A 84 -14.87 -1.84 -6.02
C VAL A 84 -15.43 -1.32 -4.70
N LEU A 85 -15.24 -0.03 -4.40
CA LEU A 85 -15.47 0.56 -3.08
C LEU A 85 -16.69 1.49 -3.02
N GLY A 86 -17.26 1.88 -4.17
CA GLY A 86 -18.29 2.92 -4.27
C GLY A 86 -17.69 4.29 -4.61
N ASP A 87 -18.55 5.22 -5.07
CA ASP A 87 -18.12 6.51 -5.61
C ASP A 87 -17.56 7.48 -4.55
N ASP A 88 -17.75 7.20 -3.26
CA ASP A 88 -17.34 8.03 -2.13
C ASP A 88 -16.23 7.38 -1.26
N TYR A 89 -15.44 6.50 -1.84
CA TYR A 89 -14.36 5.79 -1.14
C TYR A 89 -13.37 6.74 -0.44
N ASN A 90 -12.63 6.23 0.53
CA ASN A 90 -11.51 6.91 1.16
C ASN A 90 -10.18 6.56 0.46
N TYR A 91 -9.41 7.56 0.05
CA TYR A 91 -7.96 7.41 -0.11
C TYR A 91 -7.34 7.33 1.29
N THR A 92 -6.52 6.32 1.57
CA THR A 92 -6.03 6.07 2.92
C THR A 92 -4.54 6.37 3.10
N GLY A 93 -3.87 6.81 2.05
CA GLY A 93 -2.48 7.23 2.10
C GLY A 93 -1.60 6.53 1.08
N SER A 94 -0.35 6.97 1.04
CA SER A 94 0.69 6.44 0.15
C SER A 94 2.00 6.24 0.89
N ASP A 95 2.80 5.33 0.40
CA ASP A 95 4.19 5.14 0.81
C ASP A 95 5.09 5.02 -0.43
N GLY A 96 6.15 5.83 -0.48
CA GLY A 96 7.25 5.71 -1.43
C GLY A 96 8.37 4.89 -0.83
N ASN A 97 9.00 4.02 -1.63
CA ASN A 97 9.92 3.03 -1.09
C ASN A 97 11.17 2.86 -1.95
N PHE A 98 12.30 2.72 -1.25
CA PHE A 98 13.44 1.96 -1.71
C PHE A 98 13.49 0.66 -0.90
N TYR A 99 12.99 -0.42 -1.49
CA TYR A 99 13.03 -1.73 -0.85
C TYR A 99 14.40 -2.38 -0.98
N VAL A 100 14.78 -3.10 0.07
CA VAL A 100 16.01 -3.88 0.15
C VAL A 100 15.68 -5.35 0.43
N GLY A 101 16.24 -6.24 -0.37
CA GLY A 101 16.10 -7.69 -0.15
C GLY A 101 14.66 -8.20 -0.23
N ASP A 102 14.39 -9.16 0.63
CA ASP A 102 13.14 -9.90 0.67
C ASP A 102 12.10 -9.24 1.57
N THR A 103 10.83 -9.50 1.26
CA THR A 103 9.71 -9.17 2.15
C THR A 103 8.98 -10.47 2.46
N MET A 104 8.91 -10.83 3.74
CA MET A 104 8.29 -12.06 4.20
C MET A 104 6.80 -12.09 3.95
N TRP A 105 6.18 -13.26 3.98
CA TRP A 105 4.74 -13.44 3.82
C TRP A 105 3.98 -12.68 4.89
N HIS A 106 3.02 -11.86 4.50
CA HIS A 106 2.15 -11.07 5.39
C HIS A 106 0.86 -10.63 4.70
N SER A 107 -0.02 -10.01 5.46
CA SER A 107 -1.16 -9.20 4.98
C SER A 107 -1.03 -7.80 5.54
N ASP A 108 -1.45 -6.80 4.78
CA ASP A 108 -1.42 -5.39 5.20
C ASP A 108 -2.66 -4.98 6.00
N GLY A 109 -3.78 -5.64 5.76
CA GLY A 109 -5.07 -5.19 6.25
C GLY A 109 -5.44 -5.68 7.65
N TYR A 110 -6.40 -4.99 8.26
CA TYR A 110 -6.99 -5.37 9.53
C TYR A 110 -7.98 -6.52 9.34
N ARG A 111 -7.64 -7.70 9.84
CA ARG A 111 -8.39 -8.96 9.62
C ARG A 111 -9.88 -8.93 9.96
N LYS A 112 -10.29 -8.05 10.88
CA LYS A 112 -11.68 -7.99 11.36
C LYS A 112 -12.49 -6.86 10.77
N SER A 113 -11.91 -6.06 9.84
CA SER A 113 -12.69 -5.00 9.22
C SER A 113 -13.74 -5.58 8.28
N LYS A 114 -14.93 -5.03 8.35
CA LYS A 114 -16.00 -5.29 7.39
C LYS A 114 -15.88 -4.43 6.13
N TYR A 115 -15.03 -3.39 6.17
CA TYR A 115 -14.79 -2.48 5.07
C TYR A 115 -13.78 -3.07 4.10
N ARG A 116 -14.13 -3.07 2.82
CA ARG A 116 -13.22 -3.49 1.74
C ARG A 116 -12.09 -2.49 1.62
N SER A 117 -10.91 -2.99 1.38
CA SER A 117 -9.74 -2.15 1.15
C SER A 117 -8.74 -2.85 0.23
N PHE A 118 -7.99 -2.06 -0.51
CA PHE A 118 -6.95 -2.57 -1.39
C PHE A 118 -5.83 -1.55 -1.59
N LYS A 119 -4.74 -2.04 -2.15
CA LYS A 119 -3.55 -1.29 -2.50
C LYS A 119 -3.33 -1.36 -4.01
N MET A 120 -2.92 -0.25 -4.60
CA MET A 120 -2.33 -0.17 -5.92
C MET A 120 -0.84 0.07 -5.79
N ALA A 121 -0.03 -0.67 -6.54
CA ALA A 121 1.42 -0.57 -6.50
C ALA A 121 1.98 -0.21 -7.88
N PHE A 122 2.82 0.83 -7.89
CA PHE A 122 3.61 1.28 -9.02
C PHE A 122 5.05 0.89 -8.81
N TYR A 123 5.58 0.05 -9.67
CA TYR A 123 7.00 -0.31 -9.71
C TYR A 123 7.70 0.52 -10.79
N LEU A 124 8.80 1.15 -10.43
CA LEU A 124 9.59 2.00 -11.34
C LEU A 124 10.83 1.28 -11.88
N ASP A 125 11.04 0.05 -11.43
CA ASP A 125 12.06 -0.87 -11.94
C ASP A 125 11.36 -2.16 -12.41
N PRO A 126 11.85 -2.80 -13.48
CA PRO A 126 11.31 -4.08 -13.90
C PRO A 126 11.60 -5.14 -12.85
N VAL A 127 10.60 -5.94 -12.50
CA VAL A 127 10.73 -7.02 -11.52
C VAL A 127 10.06 -8.29 -12.01
N ASP A 128 10.71 -9.41 -11.76
CA ASP A 128 10.25 -10.75 -12.08
C ASP A 128 10.25 -11.66 -10.83
N ALA A 129 9.95 -12.95 -11.01
CA ALA A 129 9.89 -13.93 -9.94
C ALA A 129 11.21 -14.09 -9.17
N THR A 130 12.35 -13.62 -9.69
CA THR A 130 13.69 -13.75 -9.09
C THR A 130 14.29 -12.43 -8.62
N SER A 131 13.64 -11.30 -8.93
CA SER A 131 14.15 -9.95 -8.67
C SER A 131 13.23 -9.10 -7.80
N GLY A 132 12.35 -9.74 -7.02
CA GLY A 132 11.55 -9.06 -6.00
C GLY A 132 10.17 -8.57 -6.47
N CYS A 133 9.56 -9.20 -7.48
CA CYS A 133 8.15 -8.92 -7.78
C CYS A 133 7.24 -9.32 -6.61
N LEU A 134 6.07 -8.72 -6.57
CA LEU A 134 5.03 -9.13 -5.63
C LEU A 134 4.58 -10.56 -5.94
N ARG A 135 4.52 -11.41 -4.92
CA ARG A 135 3.91 -12.73 -4.99
C ARG A 135 2.67 -12.75 -4.13
N VAL A 136 1.59 -13.33 -4.63
CA VAL A 136 0.31 -13.41 -3.92
C VAL A 136 -0.17 -14.86 -3.84
N ILE A 137 -0.84 -15.21 -2.73
CA ILE A 137 -1.57 -16.46 -2.60
C ILE A 137 -3.04 -16.19 -2.94
N PRO A 138 -3.53 -16.56 -4.14
CA PRO A 138 -4.88 -16.23 -4.59
C PRO A 138 -5.95 -16.76 -3.64
N GLY A 139 -6.96 -15.94 -3.33
CA GLY A 139 -8.07 -16.32 -2.46
C GLY A 139 -7.77 -16.28 -0.96
N SER A 140 -6.52 -16.02 -0.56
CA SER A 140 -6.12 -15.99 0.86
C SER A 140 -6.67 -14.81 1.67
N HIS A 141 -7.34 -13.86 1.01
CA HIS A 141 -8.02 -12.71 1.62
C HIS A 141 -9.44 -13.01 2.10
N LYS A 142 -10.00 -14.18 1.73
CA LYS A 142 -11.41 -14.50 2.01
C LYS A 142 -11.62 -14.96 3.44
N HIS A 143 -12.15 -14.08 4.28
CA HIS A 143 -12.53 -14.46 5.64
C HIS A 143 -13.62 -15.54 5.65
N GLY A 144 -13.46 -16.54 6.52
CA GLY A 144 -14.40 -17.64 6.66
C GLY A 144 -14.21 -18.78 5.62
N ASP A 145 -13.36 -18.58 4.60
CA ASP A 145 -12.94 -19.64 3.70
C ASP A 145 -11.95 -20.58 4.41
N LEU A 146 -12.10 -21.88 4.22
CA LEU A 146 -11.26 -22.89 4.88
C LEU A 146 -9.78 -22.72 4.57
N PHE A 147 -9.45 -22.41 3.30
CA PHE A 147 -8.08 -22.19 2.89
C PHE A 147 -7.49 -20.91 3.48
N ALA A 148 -8.21 -19.78 3.37
CA ALA A 148 -7.76 -18.52 3.94
C ALA A 148 -7.57 -18.60 5.46
N ASN A 149 -8.47 -19.28 6.18
CA ASN A 149 -8.35 -19.50 7.62
C ASN A 149 -7.13 -20.37 7.98
N SER A 150 -6.77 -21.35 7.16
CA SER A 150 -5.56 -22.18 7.38
C SER A 150 -4.26 -21.39 7.28
N LEU A 151 -4.30 -20.21 6.65
CA LEU A 151 -3.15 -19.31 6.50
C LEU A 151 -3.12 -18.19 7.57
N GLU A 152 -4.05 -18.17 8.52
CA GLU A 152 -4.12 -17.09 9.50
C GLU A 152 -2.86 -16.98 10.36
N GLU A 153 -2.30 -18.09 10.79
CA GLU A 153 -1.13 -18.13 11.66
C GLU A 153 0.18 -17.79 10.94
N VAL A 154 0.24 -18.00 9.63
CA VAL A 154 1.46 -17.80 8.81
C VAL A 154 1.89 -16.36 8.72
N HIS A 155 1.04 -15.38 9.04
CA HIS A 155 1.24 -14.04 8.49
C HIS A 155 0.83 -12.90 9.42
N THR A 156 1.05 -13.05 10.70
CA THR A 156 0.68 -12.03 11.69
C THR A 156 1.76 -10.99 11.96
N ALA A 157 3.00 -11.24 11.55
CA ALA A 157 4.10 -10.32 11.80
C ALA A 157 4.98 -10.17 10.56
N ARG A 158 5.34 -8.94 10.23
CA ARG A 158 6.43 -8.62 9.30
C ARG A 158 7.82 -8.94 9.91
N ASP A 159 7.86 -9.51 11.09
CA ASP A 159 9.08 -9.86 11.77
C ASP A 159 9.74 -11.03 11.05
N SER A 160 10.88 -10.74 10.42
CA SER A 160 11.68 -11.68 9.66
C SER A 160 12.27 -12.83 10.51
N SER A 161 12.24 -12.71 11.83
CA SER A 161 12.77 -13.72 12.74
C SER A 161 11.83 -14.93 12.92
N ASN A 162 10.58 -14.83 12.50
CA ASN A 162 9.56 -15.86 12.68
C ASN A 162 8.72 -16.05 11.42
N ASN A 163 9.31 -16.59 10.34
CA ASN A 163 8.54 -16.99 9.18
C ASN A 163 8.15 -18.47 9.28
N PRO A 164 6.90 -18.80 9.66
CA PRO A 164 6.44 -20.16 9.83
C PRO A 164 6.13 -20.88 8.49
N SER A 165 6.60 -20.37 7.36
CA SER A 165 6.37 -21.00 6.05
C SER A 165 6.82 -22.45 6.03
N ASP A 166 7.97 -22.74 6.64
CA ASP A 166 8.51 -24.09 6.71
C ASP A 166 7.62 -25.03 7.51
N GLU A 167 7.01 -24.55 8.59
CA GLU A 167 6.11 -25.35 9.42
C GLU A 167 4.79 -25.65 8.72
N ILE A 168 4.30 -24.73 7.89
CA ILE A 168 2.98 -24.84 7.27
C ILE A 168 3.05 -25.52 5.91
N TRP A 169 4.05 -25.14 5.10
CA TRP A 169 4.17 -25.62 3.73
C TRP A 169 5.23 -26.73 3.58
N GLY A 170 6.12 -26.89 4.56
CA GLY A 170 7.27 -27.79 4.48
C GLY A 170 8.30 -27.37 3.42
N VAL A 171 8.30 -26.09 3.05
CA VAL A 171 9.19 -25.49 2.06
C VAL A 171 9.62 -24.11 2.53
N ASP A 172 10.75 -23.61 2.01
CA ASP A 172 11.20 -22.25 2.26
C ASP A 172 10.17 -21.22 1.79
N GLY A 173 10.17 -20.03 2.40
CA GLY A 173 9.19 -18.99 2.10
C GLY A 173 9.15 -18.57 0.62
N ASN A 174 10.29 -18.59 -0.06
CA ASN A 174 10.40 -18.31 -1.50
C ASN A 174 9.86 -19.44 -2.40
N GLU A 175 9.66 -20.62 -1.86
CA GLU A 175 9.15 -21.81 -2.57
C GLU A 175 7.63 -22.03 -2.34
N VAL A 176 7.01 -21.24 -1.46
CA VAL A 176 5.55 -21.33 -1.21
C VAL A 176 4.79 -21.15 -2.52
N PRO A 177 3.82 -22.05 -2.83
CA PRO A 177 3.01 -21.94 -4.03
C PRO A 177 2.23 -20.62 -4.10
N ALA A 178 2.60 -19.75 -5.02
CA ALA A 178 2.05 -18.42 -5.18
C ALA A 178 2.13 -17.96 -6.64
N VAL A 179 1.38 -16.91 -6.96
CA VAL A 179 1.42 -16.26 -8.28
C VAL A 179 2.39 -15.08 -8.22
N PRO A 180 3.50 -15.09 -8.98
CA PRO A 180 4.35 -13.92 -9.14
C PRO A 180 3.64 -12.91 -10.05
N LEU A 181 3.59 -11.66 -9.62
CA LEU A 181 3.09 -10.54 -10.40
C LEU A 181 4.30 -9.81 -11.00
N GLU A 182 4.79 -10.33 -12.11
CA GLU A 182 5.90 -9.75 -12.85
C GLU A 182 5.47 -8.42 -13.47
N ILE A 183 6.30 -7.39 -13.33
CA ILE A 183 5.95 -6.00 -13.64
C ILE A 183 7.05 -5.37 -14.50
N THR A 184 6.62 -4.61 -15.48
CA THR A 184 7.46 -3.60 -16.18
C THR A 184 6.97 -2.20 -15.79
N PRO A 185 7.87 -1.18 -15.75
CA PRO A 185 7.46 0.20 -15.47
C PRO A 185 6.34 0.66 -16.42
N GLY A 186 5.27 1.22 -15.83
CA GLY A 186 4.03 1.56 -16.53
C GLY A 186 2.89 0.56 -16.34
N ASP A 187 3.16 -0.63 -15.82
CA ASP A 187 2.13 -1.54 -15.33
C ASP A 187 1.60 -1.08 -13.97
N LEU A 188 0.35 -1.43 -13.65
CA LEU A 188 -0.24 -1.23 -12.33
C LEU A 188 -0.71 -2.56 -11.76
N VAL A 189 -0.39 -2.81 -10.49
CA VAL A 189 -0.91 -3.95 -9.72
C VAL A 189 -1.87 -3.44 -8.66
N MET A 190 -3.02 -4.11 -8.56
CA MET A 190 -4.01 -3.88 -7.51
C MET A 190 -4.19 -5.17 -6.71
N PHE A 191 -4.18 -5.08 -5.38
CA PHE A 191 -4.40 -6.25 -4.53
C PHE A 191 -5.11 -5.91 -3.22
N ASN A 192 -5.94 -6.83 -2.75
CA ASN A 192 -6.66 -6.72 -1.49
C ASN A 192 -5.67 -6.67 -0.31
N HIS A 193 -5.85 -5.77 0.65
CA HIS A 193 -4.96 -5.65 1.82
C HIS A 193 -4.87 -6.93 2.65
N GLN A 194 -5.91 -7.78 2.61
CA GLN A 194 -5.94 -9.05 3.35
C GLN A 194 -5.23 -10.20 2.64
N ILE A 195 -4.90 -10.05 1.34
CA ILE A 195 -4.23 -11.13 0.60
C ILE A 195 -2.85 -11.39 1.19
N LYS A 196 -2.48 -12.66 1.28
CA LYS A 196 -1.13 -13.05 1.66
C LYS A 196 -0.19 -12.75 0.52
N HIS A 197 0.82 -11.94 0.81
CA HIS A 197 1.79 -11.53 -0.19
C HIS A 197 3.21 -11.44 0.38
N SER A 198 4.17 -11.53 -0.52
CA SER A 198 5.60 -11.48 -0.23
C SER A 198 6.38 -10.96 -1.44
N SER A 199 7.68 -10.79 -1.29
CA SER A 199 8.59 -10.57 -2.42
C SER A 199 9.97 -11.16 -2.11
N TRP A 200 10.62 -11.77 -3.11
CA TRP A 200 11.88 -12.51 -2.93
C TRP A 200 12.89 -12.15 -4.02
N GLY A 201 14.17 -12.17 -3.66
CA GLY A 201 15.26 -11.87 -4.60
C GLY A 201 15.43 -10.37 -4.88
N GLY A 202 14.89 -9.49 -4.05
CA GLY A 202 15.05 -8.05 -4.21
C GLY A 202 16.51 -7.60 -4.04
N GLY A 203 16.93 -6.57 -4.84
CA GLY A 203 18.23 -5.93 -4.72
C GLY A 203 18.31 -4.92 -3.58
N GLU A 204 19.26 -4.01 -3.68
CA GLU A 204 19.53 -3.00 -2.65
C GLU A 204 18.66 -1.74 -2.76
N ARG A 205 18.02 -1.50 -3.91
CA ARG A 205 17.19 -0.30 -4.15
C ARG A 205 16.11 -0.58 -5.20
N ARG A 206 15.03 -1.25 -4.81
CA ARG A 206 13.85 -1.44 -5.66
C ARG A 206 12.88 -0.28 -5.44
N ARG A 207 12.64 0.52 -6.49
CA ARG A 207 11.81 1.72 -6.45
C ARG A 207 10.34 1.37 -6.66
N MET A 208 9.52 1.75 -5.73
CA MET A 208 8.07 1.64 -5.86
C MET A 208 7.34 2.61 -4.95
N PHE A 209 6.10 2.92 -5.28
CA PHE A 209 5.19 3.57 -4.36
C PHE A 209 3.81 2.91 -4.42
N THR A 210 3.01 3.15 -3.38
CA THR A 210 1.68 2.59 -3.28
C THR A 210 0.64 3.66 -3.06
N LEU A 211 -0.59 3.36 -3.52
CA LEU A 211 -1.81 4.10 -3.19
C LEU A 211 -2.74 3.14 -2.46
N ASN A 212 -3.27 3.57 -1.33
CA ASN A 212 -4.13 2.74 -0.50
C ASN A 212 -5.55 3.31 -0.48
N PHE A 213 -6.54 2.43 -0.57
CA PHE A 213 -7.95 2.81 -0.66
C PHE A 213 -8.82 1.90 0.19
N GLU A 214 -9.91 2.47 0.71
CA GLU A 214 -10.87 1.78 1.57
C GLU A 214 -12.29 2.31 1.36
N GLU A 215 -13.30 1.50 1.61
CA GLU A 215 -14.69 1.95 1.64
C GLU A 215 -14.89 3.07 2.66
N ARG A 216 -15.82 3.99 2.36
CA ARG A 216 -16.25 5.01 3.31
C ARG A 216 -16.95 4.37 4.51
N TYR A 217 -16.61 4.82 5.71
CA TYR A 217 -17.18 4.33 6.95
C TYR A 217 -18.56 4.91 7.20
N ALA A 218 -19.49 4.09 7.68
CA ALA A 218 -20.75 4.57 8.21
C ALA A 218 -20.53 5.31 9.54
N ASP A 219 -21.38 6.28 9.88
CA ASP A 219 -21.24 7.10 11.09
C ASP A 219 -21.08 6.30 12.39
N PRO A 220 -21.80 5.17 12.63
CA PRO A 220 -21.59 4.37 13.83
C PRO A 220 -20.22 3.75 13.96
N ASP A 221 -19.49 3.61 12.85
CA ASP A 221 -18.17 2.95 12.78
C ASP A 221 -16.99 3.96 12.76
N LEU A 222 -17.25 5.25 12.84
CA LEU A 222 -16.21 6.27 12.93
C LEU A 222 -15.22 6.07 14.11
N PRO A 223 -15.59 5.46 15.25
CA PRO A 223 -14.60 5.06 16.24
C PRO A 223 -13.54 4.09 15.72
N GLU A 224 -13.91 3.08 14.89
CA GLU A 224 -12.98 2.16 14.24
C GLU A 224 -12.07 2.93 13.26
N LEU A 225 -12.64 3.83 12.45
CA LEU A 225 -11.86 4.67 11.55
C LEU A 225 -10.80 5.48 12.31
N ARG A 226 -11.16 6.10 13.44
CA ARG A 226 -10.21 6.86 14.28
C ARG A 226 -9.10 5.99 14.86
N GLU A 227 -9.41 4.77 15.27
CA GLU A 227 -8.41 3.81 15.74
C GLU A 227 -7.39 3.49 14.62
N ARG A 228 -7.89 3.25 13.40
CA ARG A 228 -7.04 2.98 12.23
C ARG A 228 -6.17 4.17 11.84
N ILE A 229 -6.75 5.37 11.82
CA ILE A 229 -5.99 6.61 11.61
C ILE A 229 -4.92 6.74 12.70
N GLY A 230 -5.26 6.51 13.95
CA GLY A 230 -4.33 6.60 15.08
C GLY A 230 -3.14 5.64 14.99
N ALA A 231 -3.30 4.47 14.37
CA ALA A 231 -2.21 3.53 14.15
C ALA A 231 -1.10 4.08 13.22
N GLU A 232 -1.41 5.08 12.41
CA GLU A 232 -0.46 5.72 11.51
C GLU A 232 0.46 6.73 12.24
N ALA A 233 0.17 7.07 13.49
CA ALA A 233 1.02 7.93 14.31
C ALA A 233 2.45 7.39 14.48
N ARG A 234 2.66 6.08 14.30
CA ARG A 234 3.99 5.45 14.28
C ARG A 234 4.92 6.00 13.20
N PHE A 235 4.35 6.65 12.18
CA PHE A 235 5.10 7.30 11.10
C PHE A 235 5.44 8.77 11.36
N TRP A 236 5.06 9.29 12.53
CA TRP A 236 5.28 10.67 12.97
C TRP A 236 4.62 11.72 12.08
N ILE A 237 3.45 11.41 11.55
CA ILE A 237 2.61 12.32 10.77
C ILE A 237 1.50 12.91 11.67
N ASP A 238 1.48 14.22 11.84
CA ASP A 238 0.53 14.92 12.72
C ASP A 238 -0.87 15.06 12.09
N ARG A 239 -0.96 15.01 10.78
CA ARG A 239 -2.19 15.04 9.98
C ARG A 239 -2.14 13.89 8.99
N ILE A 240 -3.33 13.36 8.66
CA ILE A 240 -3.41 12.18 7.80
C ILE A 240 -3.01 12.44 6.35
N TYR A 241 -3.06 13.68 5.89
CA TYR A 241 -2.65 14.10 4.56
C TYR A 241 -1.69 15.29 4.61
N GLY A 242 -0.76 15.32 3.64
CA GLY A 242 0.15 16.44 3.41
C GLY A 242 -0.54 17.68 2.82
N GLU A 243 0.15 18.82 2.83
CA GLU A 243 -0.43 20.09 2.38
C GLU A 243 -0.73 20.10 0.88
N VAL A 244 0.18 19.59 0.03
CA VAL A 244 0.04 19.69 -1.43
C VAL A 244 -1.20 18.95 -1.94
N ILE A 245 -1.47 17.73 -1.46
CA ILE A 245 -2.64 16.98 -1.89
C ILE A 245 -3.95 17.66 -1.51
N ILE A 246 -3.97 18.39 -0.37
CA ILE A 246 -5.14 19.15 0.11
C ILE A 246 -5.30 20.44 -0.70
N GLU A 247 -4.23 21.21 -0.87
CA GLU A 247 -4.25 22.52 -1.56
C GLU A 247 -4.58 22.38 -3.05
N THR A 248 -4.16 21.28 -3.68
CA THR A 248 -4.40 20.99 -5.10
C THR A 248 -5.65 20.15 -5.33
N ALA A 249 -6.41 19.82 -4.25
CA ALA A 249 -7.57 18.94 -4.37
C ALA A 249 -8.66 19.55 -5.23
N THR A 250 -9.10 18.78 -6.22
CA THR A 250 -10.36 19.05 -6.92
C THR A 250 -11.54 18.77 -5.99
N ALA A 251 -12.73 19.21 -6.36
CA ALA A 251 -13.95 18.87 -5.61
C ALA A 251 -14.16 17.34 -5.59
N SER A 252 -13.78 16.63 -6.66
CA SER A 252 -13.86 15.16 -6.73
C SER A 252 -12.90 14.52 -5.73
N ARG A 253 -11.61 14.91 -5.75
CA ARG A 253 -10.61 14.37 -4.82
C ARG A 253 -10.99 14.63 -3.37
N MET A 254 -11.53 15.80 -3.06
CA MET A 254 -11.91 16.14 -1.69
C MET A 254 -12.92 15.16 -1.07
N VAL A 255 -13.83 14.58 -1.87
CA VAL A 255 -14.76 13.54 -1.42
C VAL A 255 -14.03 12.34 -0.80
N HIS A 256 -12.87 12.00 -1.35
CA HIS A 256 -12.04 10.86 -0.92
C HIS A 256 -11.11 11.19 0.27
N LEU A 257 -10.96 12.47 0.62
CA LEU A 257 -10.10 12.93 1.72
C LEU A 257 -10.89 13.31 2.98
N GLU A 258 -12.06 13.93 2.82
CA GLU A 258 -12.77 14.67 3.87
C GLU A 258 -13.11 13.84 5.10
N GLN A 259 -13.51 12.55 4.94
CA GLN A 259 -13.90 11.74 6.08
C GLN A 259 -12.71 11.46 7.00
N ARG A 260 -11.56 11.14 6.46
CA ARG A 260 -10.36 10.89 7.24
C ARG A 260 -9.81 12.17 7.86
N MET A 261 -9.81 13.28 7.10
CA MET A 261 -9.43 14.61 7.61
C MET A 261 -10.26 15.05 8.81
N ALA A 262 -11.57 14.77 8.77
CA ALA A 262 -12.47 15.11 9.89
C ALA A 262 -12.24 14.23 11.13
N ASN A 263 -11.49 13.13 11.01
CA ASN A 263 -11.29 12.14 12.07
C ASN A 263 -9.82 11.98 12.51
N ASP A 264 -8.91 12.87 12.12
CA ASP A 264 -7.46 12.79 12.44
C ASP A 264 -7.01 13.68 13.62
N TYR A 265 -7.92 14.38 14.28
CA TYR A 265 -7.63 15.40 15.31
C TYR A 265 -6.81 14.90 16.51
N HIS A 266 -6.77 13.60 16.74
CA HIS A 266 -6.05 12.96 17.85
C HIS A 266 -4.60 12.57 17.48
N MET A 267 -4.20 12.68 16.22
CA MET A 267 -2.89 12.29 15.72
C MET A 267 -1.71 12.98 16.44
N PRO A 268 -1.71 14.32 16.64
CA PRO A 268 -0.55 14.99 17.26
C PRO A 268 -0.17 14.43 18.64
N GLU A 269 -1.17 14.06 19.46
CA GLU A 269 -0.91 13.46 20.76
C GLU A 269 -0.28 12.06 20.66
N LEU A 270 -0.77 11.26 19.71
CA LEU A 270 -0.25 9.91 19.47
C LEU A 270 1.17 9.96 18.89
N VAL A 271 1.43 10.87 17.94
CA VAL A 271 2.76 11.09 17.36
C VAL A 271 3.76 11.44 18.45
N ARG A 272 3.45 12.36 19.35
CA ARG A 272 4.33 12.72 20.47
C ARG A 272 4.71 11.48 21.31
N LYS A 273 3.75 10.61 21.61
CA LYS A 273 4.02 9.36 22.35
C LYS A 273 4.95 8.42 21.59
N HIS A 274 4.78 8.30 20.26
CA HIS A 274 5.67 7.50 19.42
C HIS A 274 7.08 8.08 19.35
N GLN A 275 7.21 9.42 19.26
CA GLN A 275 8.51 10.11 19.27
C GLN A 275 9.25 9.95 20.60
N GLU A 276 8.54 9.92 21.72
CA GLU A 276 9.13 9.67 23.04
C GLU A 276 9.63 8.21 23.19
N ALA A 277 9.02 7.27 22.47
CA ALA A 277 9.32 5.84 22.57
C ALA A 277 10.31 5.31 21.53
N ASN A 278 10.52 6.01 20.43
CA ASN A 278 11.32 5.53 19.30
C ASN A 278 12.31 6.61 18.82
N ALA A 279 13.45 6.18 18.28
CA ALA A 279 14.50 7.08 17.76
C ALA A 279 14.19 7.59 16.33
N GLU A 280 13.37 6.88 15.56
CA GLU A 280 12.98 7.20 14.20
C GLU A 280 11.52 6.76 13.93
N PRO A 281 10.85 7.32 12.93
CA PRO A 281 9.53 6.84 12.53
C PRO A 281 9.62 5.41 11.99
N SER A 282 8.48 4.70 12.00
CA SER A 282 8.40 3.35 11.42
C SER A 282 8.74 3.38 9.92
N ARG A 283 9.40 2.34 9.45
CA ARG A 283 9.68 2.13 8.01
C ARG A 283 8.55 1.38 7.27
N GLY A 284 7.45 1.10 7.95
CA GLY A 284 6.26 0.43 7.39
C GLY A 284 5.93 -0.92 7.98
#